data_9b84dc8e5a9699430221efa69dc567aa
#
_entry.id   9b84dc8e5a9699430221efa69dc567aa
#
_cell.length_a   1.000
_cell.length_b   1.000
_cell.length_c   1.000
_cell.angle_alpha   90.00
_cell.angle_beta   90.00
_cell.angle_gamma   90.00
#
_symmetry.space_group_name_H-M   'P 1'
#
loop_
_entity.id
_entity.type
_entity.pdbx_description
1 polymer ?
#
loop_
_entity_poly.entity_id
_entity_poly.type
_entity_poly.pdbx_seq_one_letter_code
_entity_poly.pdbx_strand_id
1 'polypeptide(L)'
;MRPMRMATPFGGGVGGCEDLCGALSGGVVGIGAAIGRSEAKGDKSASYNAAKQLHEQFLRNFGSSLCKELNHGDFKSREHGTRCKNFTLETVRMTYRILKK
;
A
#
# COMPACT_ATOMS: atom_id res chain seq x y z
N MET A 1 -6.41 10.54 -14.78
CA MET A 1 -5.28 10.19 -13.91
C MET A 1 -5.33 8.69 -13.61
N ARG A 2 -4.25 7.97 -13.86
CA ARG A 2 -4.24 6.50 -13.73
C ARG A 2 -3.51 6.11 -12.45
N PRO A 3 -4.20 5.48 -11.46
CA PRO A 3 -3.58 5.11 -10.18
C PRO A 3 -2.36 4.20 -10.31
N MET A 4 -2.40 3.23 -11.23
CA MET A 4 -1.26 2.33 -11.46
C MET A 4 0.00 3.10 -11.87
N ARG A 5 -0.15 4.07 -12.75
CA ARG A 5 0.97 4.88 -13.23
C ARG A 5 1.56 5.72 -12.11
N MET A 6 0.70 6.30 -11.28
CA MET A 6 1.12 7.12 -10.14
C MET A 6 1.78 6.29 -9.04
N ALA A 7 1.34 5.04 -8.88
CA ALA A 7 1.90 4.15 -7.87
C ALA A 7 3.22 3.49 -8.29
N THR A 8 3.56 3.52 -9.58
CA THR A 8 4.76 2.84 -10.10
C THR A 8 6.04 3.18 -9.34
N PRO A 9 6.33 4.46 -8.99
CA PRO A 9 7.57 4.79 -8.29
C PRO A 9 7.67 4.24 -6.87
N PHE A 10 6.59 3.72 -6.30
CA PHE A 10 6.60 3.14 -4.96
C PHE A 10 7.17 1.72 -4.91
N GLY A 11 7.42 1.10 -6.07
CA GLY A 11 7.97 -0.25 -6.13
C GLY A 11 9.31 -0.38 -5.41
N GLY A 12 9.57 -1.55 -4.84
CA GLY A 12 10.79 -1.81 -4.10
C GLY A 12 10.99 -0.95 -2.86
N GLY A 13 9.90 -0.45 -2.29
CA GLY A 13 9.95 0.41 -1.10
C GLY A 13 10.39 1.83 -1.44
N VAL A 14 9.67 2.48 -2.36
CA VAL A 14 9.92 3.82 -2.90
C VAL A 14 11.21 3.85 -3.72
N GLY A 15 11.05 3.61 -5.03
CA GLY A 15 12.16 3.66 -5.98
C GLY A 15 13.29 2.69 -5.66
N GLY A 16 12.97 1.55 -5.08
CA GLY A 16 13.97 0.55 -4.73
C GLY A 16 14.75 0.86 -3.45
N CYS A 17 14.30 1.84 -2.65
CA CYS A 17 14.98 2.23 -1.42
C CYS A 17 14.71 1.30 -0.24
N GLU A 18 13.94 0.24 -0.42
CA GLU A 18 13.62 -0.76 0.59
C GLU A 18 12.87 -0.19 1.81
N ASP A 19 12.22 0.95 1.62
CA ASP A 19 11.44 1.61 2.67
C ASP A 19 9.98 1.11 2.62
N LEU A 20 8.99 1.99 2.62
CA LEU A 20 7.58 1.64 2.66
C LEU A 20 7.21 0.61 1.58
N CYS A 21 6.53 -0.48 1.99
CA CYS A 21 6.13 -1.53 1.06
C CYS A 21 5.22 -0.98 -0.04
N GLY A 22 5.55 -1.30 -1.31
CA GLY A 22 4.78 -0.85 -2.46
C GLY A 22 3.35 -1.36 -2.48
N ALA A 23 3.09 -2.53 -1.89
CA ALA A 23 1.72 -3.03 -1.75
C ALA A 23 0.88 -2.10 -0.88
N LEU A 24 1.44 -1.65 0.24
CA LEU A 24 0.76 -0.71 1.13
C LEU A 24 0.56 0.65 0.46
N SER A 25 1.62 1.18 -0.17
CA SER A 25 1.53 2.46 -0.90
C SER A 25 0.48 2.40 -2.00
N GLY A 26 0.46 1.30 -2.75
CA GLY A 26 -0.54 1.09 -3.81
C GLY A 26 -1.95 1.08 -3.27
N GLY A 27 -2.17 0.43 -2.11
CA GLY A 27 -3.47 0.44 -1.43
C GLY A 27 -3.88 1.85 -1.04
N VAL A 28 -2.95 2.64 -0.50
CA VAL A 28 -3.20 4.03 -0.12
C VAL A 28 -3.57 4.88 -1.34
N VAL A 29 -2.86 4.69 -2.47
CA VAL A 29 -3.20 5.37 -3.73
C VAL A 29 -4.61 4.98 -4.18
N GLY A 30 -4.97 3.69 -4.08
CA GLY A 30 -6.30 3.20 -4.41
C GLY A 30 -7.40 3.86 -3.58
N ILE A 31 -7.16 4.02 -2.28
CA ILE A 31 -8.08 4.74 -1.40
C ILE A 31 -8.25 6.19 -1.87
N GLY A 32 -7.14 6.85 -2.20
CA GLY A 32 -7.18 8.22 -2.71
C GLY A 32 -7.97 8.33 -4.02
N ALA A 33 -7.80 7.36 -4.91
CA ALA A 33 -8.53 7.32 -6.17
C ALA A 33 -10.04 7.16 -5.96
N ALA A 34 -10.44 6.41 -4.92
CA ALA A 34 -11.84 6.13 -4.64
C ALA A 34 -12.53 7.23 -3.84
N ILE A 35 -11.89 7.74 -2.79
CA ILE A 35 -12.51 8.67 -1.83
C ILE A 35 -11.63 9.86 -1.44
N GLY A 36 -10.56 10.11 -2.19
CA GLY A 36 -9.70 11.27 -1.95
C GLY A 36 -10.42 12.58 -2.32
N ARG A 37 -9.94 13.67 -1.76
CA ARG A 37 -10.45 14.99 -2.15
C ARG A 37 -9.93 15.38 -3.53
N SER A 38 -10.74 16.09 -4.30
CA SER A 38 -10.36 16.59 -5.62
C SER A 38 -9.76 17.99 -5.58
N GLU A 39 -9.91 18.69 -4.46
CA GLU A 39 -9.42 20.06 -4.27
C GLU A 39 -8.59 20.16 -2.99
N ALA A 40 -7.61 21.06 -2.98
CA ALA A 40 -6.74 21.27 -1.82
C ALA A 40 -7.51 21.66 -0.55
N LYS A 41 -8.64 22.34 -0.70
CA LYS A 41 -9.49 22.77 0.42
C LYS A 41 -10.57 21.73 0.78
N GLY A 42 -10.64 20.62 0.05
CA GLY A 42 -11.64 19.58 0.30
C GLY A 42 -11.39 18.83 1.60
N ASP A 43 -12.44 18.20 2.12
CA ASP A 43 -12.35 17.39 3.33
C ASP A 43 -11.55 16.11 3.06
N LYS A 44 -10.52 15.87 3.86
CA LYS A 44 -9.63 14.70 3.75
C LYS A 44 -9.93 13.63 4.78
N SER A 45 -10.89 13.84 5.67
CA SER A 45 -11.15 12.93 6.81
C SER A 45 -11.43 11.50 6.40
N ALA A 46 -12.28 11.28 5.40
CA ALA A 46 -12.67 9.94 4.97
C ALA A 46 -11.46 9.17 4.42
N SER A 47 -10.66 9.78 3.56
CA SER A 47 -9.48 9.12 3.00
C SER A 47 -8.40 8.90 4.05
N TYR A 48 -8.21 9.85 4.97
CA TYR A 48 -7.25 9.70 6.07
C TYR A 48 -7.64 8.54 6.98
N ASN A 49 -8.91 8.44 7.35
CA ASN A 49 -9.38 7.36 8.21
C ASN A 49 -9.23 6.00 7.54
N ALA A 50 -9.57 5.90 6.27
CA ALA A 50 -9.43 4.66 5.51
C ALA A 50 -7.95 4.26 5.38
N ALA A 51 -7.07 5.21 5.08
CA ALA A 51 -5.63 4.95 4.96
C ALA A 51 -5.04 4.50 6.30
N LYS A 52 -5.47 5.11 7.39
CA LYS A 52 -5.05 4.72 8.74
C LYS A 52 -5.46 3.29 9.06
N GLN A 53 -6.70 2.92 8.75
CA GLN A 53 -7.19 1.55 8.94
C GLN A 53 -6.36 0.55 8.12
N LEU A 54 -6.08 0.87 6.87
CA LEU A 54 -5.27 0.00 6.02
C LEU A 54 -3.87 -0.18 6.61
N HIS A 55 -3.24 0.88 7.03
CA HIS A 55 -1.91 0.84 7.63
C HIS A 55 -1.90 -0.02 8.89
N GLU A 56 -2.86 0.17 9.78
CA GLU A 56 -2.98 -0.61 11.00
C GLU A 56 -3.20 -2.10 10.71
N GLN A 57 -4.09 -2.43 9.77
CA GLN A 57 -4.35 -3.81 9.38
C GLN A 57 -3.12 -4.46 8.75
N PHE A 58 -2.40 -3.72 7.92
CA PHE A 58 -1.18 -4.18 7.28
C PHE A 58 -0.12 -4.54 8.33
N LEU A 59 0.11 -3.65 9.29
CA LEU A 59 1.05 -3.91 10.38
C LEU A 59 0.64 -5.11 11.22
N ARG A 60 -0.65 -5.24 11.51
CA ARG A 60 -1.18 -6.36 12.31
C ARG A 60 -0.99 -7.70 11.62
N ASN A 61 -1.17 -7.74 10.31
CA ASN A 61 -1.08 -8.99 9.56
C ASN A 61 0.35 -9.37 9.16
N PHE A 62 1.20 -8.39 8.89
CA PHE A 62 2.55 -8.65 8.35
C PHE A 62 3.68 -8.24 9.28
N GLY A 63 3.41 -7.52 10.35
CA GLY A 63 4.40 -7.16 11.37
C GLY A 63 5.24 -5.93 11.05
N SER A 64 5.26 -5.46 9.82
CA SER A 64 6.01 -4.27 9.41
C SER A 64 5.41 -3.66 8.15
N SER A 65 5.69 -2.39 7.91
CA SER A 65 5.35 -1.70 6.67
C SER A 65 6.59 -1.50 5.79
N LEU A 66 7.77 -1.84 6.29
CA LEU A 66 9.03 -1.61 5.58
C LEU A 66 9.39 -2.79 4.68
N CYS A 67 9.64 -2.50 3.42
CA CYS A 67 10.01 -3.49 2.41
C CYS A 67 11.21 -4.33 2.86
N LYS A 68 12.21 -3.68 3.43
CA LYS A 68 13.40 -4.33 3.96
C LYS A 68 13.07 -5.40 5.01
N GLU A 69 12.23 -5.06 5.97
CA GLU A 69 11.86 -5.98 7.05
C GLU A 69 10.96 -7.12 6.55
N LEU A 70 10.00 -6.80 5.68
CA LEU A 70 9.09 -7.79 5.13
C LEU A 70 9.80 -8.86 4.31
N ASN A 71 10.87 -8.50 3.65
CA ASN A 71 11.62 -9.40 2.79
C ASN A 71 12.92 -9.92 3.43
N HIS A 72 13.19 -9.54 4.67
CA HIS A 72 14.38 -10.00 5.40
C HIS A 72 15.68 -9.77 4.62
N GLY A 73 15.74 -8.69 3.84
CA GLY A 73 16.90 -8.37 3.01
C GLY A 73 17.00 -9.16 1.71
N ASP A 74 16.05 -10.07 1.43
CA ASP A 74 16.05 -10.86 0.20
C ASP A 74 15.23 -10.17 -0.89
N PHE A 75 15.90 -9.66 -1.91
CA PHE A 75 15.27 -8.99 -3.05
C PHE A 75 15.58 -9.67 -4.39
N LYS A 76 16.28 -10.82 -4.37
CA LYS A 76 16.74 -11.47 -5.60
C LYS A 76 16.20 -12.87 -5.83
N SER A 77 15.63 -13.51 -4.81
CA SER A 77 15.13 -14.88 -4.95
C SER A 77 13.73 -14.91 -5.55
N ARG A 78 13.30 -16.10 -5.97
CA ARG A 78 11.92 -16.31 -6.45
C ARG A 78 10.91 -16.05 -5.33
N GLU A 79 11.28 -16.38 -4.10
CA GLU A 79 10.43 -16.18 -2.94
C GLU A 79 10.10 -14.71 -2.73
N HIS A 80 11.02 -13.81 -3.10
CA HIS A 80 10.75 -12.37 -3.06
C HIS A 80 9.54 -12.01 -3.92
N GLY A 81 9.52 -12.46 -5.18
CA GLY A 81 8.40 -12.20 -6.08
C GLY A 81 7.09 -12.75 -5.54
N THR A 82 7.14 -13.96 -5.01
CA THR A 82 5.95 -14.62 -4.42
C THR A 82 5.45 -13.86 -3.19
N ARG A 83 6.37 -13.43 -2.31
CA ARG A 83 6.00 -12.63 -1.13
C ARG A 83 5.35 -11.31 -1.51
N CYS A 84 5.95 -10.59 -2.44
CA CYS A 84 5.42 -9.30 -2.89
C CYS A 84 4.04 -9.45 -3.51
N LYS A 85 3.84 -10.48 -4.30
CA LYS A 85 2.54 -10.80 -4.89
C LYS A 85 1.50 -11.07 -3.80
N ASN A 86 1.87 -11.84 -2.78
CA ASN A 86 0.98 -12.14 -1.66
C ASN A 86 0.62 -10.87 -0.87
N PHE A 87 1.60 -10.03 -0.57
CA PHE A 87 1.34 -8.75 0.11
C PHE A 87 0.37 -7.89 -0.70
N THR A 88 0.54 -7.85 -2.02
CA THR A 88 -0.32 -7.08 -2.91
C THR A 88 -1.75 -7.61 -2.88
N LEU A 89 -1.93 -8.93 -3.00
CA LEU A 89 -3.26 -9.55 -2.98
C LEU A 89 -3.98 -9.31 -1.66
N GLU A 90 -3.29 -9.48 -0.54
CA GLU A 90 -3.88 -9.27 0.78
C GLU A 90 -4.23 -7.80 1.00
N THR A 91 -3.37 -6.89 0.53
CA THR A 91 -3.61 -5.46 0.65
C THR A 91 -4.83 -5.03 -0.19
N VAL A 92 -4.99 -5.61 -1.38
CA VAL A 92 -6.18 -5.35 -2.21
C VAL A 92 -7.44 -5.77 -1.46
N ARG A 93 -7.41 -6.94 -0.80
CA ARG A 93 -8.55 -7.42 -0.02
C ARG A 93 -8.86 -6.48 1.15
N MET A 94 -7.84 -6.05 1.89
CA MET A 94 -8.01 -5.12 3.00
C MET A 94 -8.61 -3.80 2.53
N THR A 95 -8.07 -3.25 1.46
CA THR A 95 -8.51 -1.99 0.87
C THR A 95 -9.98 -2.08 0.45
N TYR A 96 -10.34 -3.16 -0.24
CA TYR A 96 -11.70 -3.39 -0.68
C TYR A 96 -12.68 -3.45 0.50
N ARG A 97 -12.34 -4.18 1.55
CA ARG A 97 -13.17 -4.27 2.74
C ARG A 97 -13.38 -2.92 3.42
N ILE A 98 -12.32 -2.12 3.50
CA ILE A 98 -12.37 -0.78 4.11
C ILE A 98 -13.28 0.14 3.30
N LEU A 99 -13.12 0.14 1.99
CA LEU A 99 -13.90 1.01 1.10
C LEU A 99 -15.38 0.62 1.02
N LYS A 100 -15.68 -0.63 1.30
CA LYS A 100 -17.04 -1.16 1.20
C LYS A 100 -17.92 -0.86 2.41
N LYS A 101 -17.34 -0.43 3.50
CA LYS A 101 -18.09 -0.12 4.71
C LYS A 101 -18.96 1.12 4.60
#